data_d57f89015563bd22c1dd6fb7f91bc0a4
#
_entry.id   d57f89015563bd22c1dd6fb7f91bc0a4
#
_cell.length_a   1.000
_cell.length_b   1.000
_cell.length_c   1.000
_cell.angle_alpha   90.00
_cell.angle_beta   90.00
_cell.angle_gamma   90.00
#
_symmetry.space_group_name_H-M   'P 1'
#
loop_
_entity.id
_entity.type
_entity.pdbx_description
1 polymer ?
#
loop_
_entity_poly.entity_id
_entity_poly.type
_entity_poly.pdbx_seq_one_letter_code
_entity_poly.pdbx_strand_id
1 'polypeptide(L)'
;ILKKAAEEGVFSDQAAEALMKISELTSEQAGSFVENSGKENILFECFTTREDIISAVTIIDNMINRSARLVAASMAAVVLKTGKGIYPEKPILVTIEGTTFYKLFRLKERFEKYFFEILDGDRKRYVEFTEVPQSSLIGAALAGLID
;
A
#
# COMPACT_ATOMS: atom_id res chain seq x y z
N ILE A 1 1.68 9.58 11.88
CA ILE A 1 1.64 8.45 12.83
C ILE A 1 2.94 8.34 13.60
N LEU A 2 4.13 8.27 12.97
CA LEU A 2 5.41 8.16 13.70
C LEU A 2 5.62 9.31 14.71
N LYS A 3 5.35 10.56 14.31
CA LYS A 3 5.43 11.71 15.24
C LYS A 3 4.47 11.56 16.42
N LYS A 4 3.25 11.06 16.18
CA LYS A 4 2.32 10.80 17.27
C LYS A 4 2.80 9.71 18.23
N ALA A 5 3.42 8.66 17.69
CA ALA A 5 4.05 7.63 18.51
C ALA A 5 5.23 8.18 19.34
N ALA A 6 6.00 9.12 18.77
CA ALA A 6 7.05 9.82 19.50
C ALA A 6 6.50 10.68 20.66
N GLU A 7 5.43 11.42 20.44
CA GLU A 7 4.73 12.19 21.48
C GLU A 7 4.19 11.30 22.61
N GLU A 8 3.84 10.06 22.31
CA GLU A 8 3.34 9.07 23.27
C GLU A 8 4.46 8.25 23.93
N GLY A 9 5.73 8.57 23.69
CA GLY A 9 6.88 7.95 24.35
C GLY A 9 7.22 6.54 23.84
N VAL A 10 6.85 6.21 22.60
CA VAL A 10 7.17 4.90 21.96
C VAL A 10 8.65 4.80 21.61
N PHE A 11 9.31 5.92 21.38
CA PHE A 11 10.72 6.02 20.99
C PHE A 11 11.56 6.65 22.08
N SER A 12 12.87 6.45 22.01
CA SER A 12 13.82 7.18 22.86
C SER A 12 13.72 8.70 22.61
N ASP A 13 14.09 9.50 23.62
CA ASP A 13 14.04 10.97 23.53
C ASP A 13 14.83 11.49 22.31
N GLN A 14 16.01 10.90 22.06
CA GLN A 14 16.86 11.25 20.93
C GLN A 14 16.16 10.96 19.58
N ALA A 15 15.52 9.80 19.45
CA ALA A 15 14.80 9.40 18.23
C ALA A 15 13.55 10.28 18.04
N ALA A 16 12.82 10.57 19.10
CA ALA A 16 11.66 11.45 19.08
C ALA A 16 12.03 12.86 18.61
N GLU A 17 13.11 13.44 19.16
CA GLU A 17 13.61 14.76 18.76
C GLU A 17 14.04 14.79 17.29
N ALA A 18 14.78 13.77 16.84
CA ALA A 18 15.23 13.67 15.45
C ALA A 18 14.03 13.54 14.49
N LEU A 19 13.04 12.70 14.85
CA LEU A 19 11.84 12.48 14.04
C LEU A 19 10.99 13.76 13.91
N MET A 20 10.91 14.59 14.95
CA MET A 20 10.17 15.85 14.91
C MET A 20 10.76 16.85 13.89
N LYS A 21 12.06 16.77 13.61
CA LYS A 21 12.75 17.62 12.63
C LYS A 21 12.46 17.24 11.17
N ILE A 22 11.94 16.02 10.91
CA ILE A 22 11.57 15.61 9.57
C ILE A 22 10.33 16.41 9.15
N SER A 23 10.42 17.17 8.06
CA SER A 23 9.29 17.92 7.51
C SER A 23 8.37 17.02 6.69
N GLU A 24 8.94 16.14 5.88
CA GLU A 24 8.22 15.25 4.97
C GLU A 24 8.88 13.87 4.93
N LEU A 25 8.05 12.82 4.85
CA LEU A 25 8.47 11.44 4.67
C LEU A 25 7.67 10.84 3.51
N THR A 26 8.37 10.41 2.47
CA THR A 26 7.73 9.76 1.32
C THR A 26 7.39 8.30 1.60
N SER A 27 6.43 7.77 0.86
CA SER A 27 6.09 6.34 0.92
C SER A 27 7.25 5.43 0.49
N GLU A 28 8.10 5.91 -0.42
CA GLU A 28 9.31 5.21 -0.85
C GLU A 28 10.33 5.11 0.30
N GLN A 29 10.58 6.21 1.01
CA GLN A 29 11.45 6.20 2.19
C GLN A 29 10.92 5.29 3.29
N ALA A 30 9.61 5.33 3.56
CA ALA A 30 8.99 4.45 4.54
C ALA A 30 9.11 2.97 4.13
N GLY A 31 8.88 2.65 2.86
CA GLY A 31 8.99 1.29 2.33
C GLY A 31 10.41 0.75 2.37
N SER A 32 11.40 1.53 1.90
CA SER A 32 12.81 1.13 1.90
C SER A 32 13.38 0.97 3.31
N PHE A 33 12.86 1.71 4.29
CA PHE A 33 13.23 1.52 5.70
C PHE A 33 12.78 0.15 6.23
N VAL A 34 11.54 -0.26 5.94
CA VAL A 34 11.02 -1.57 6.34
C VAL A 34 11.75 -2.72 5.64
N GLU A 35 12.06 -2.54 4.36
CA GLU A 35 12.83 -3.50 3.56
C GLU A 35 14.29 -3.59 3.98
N ASN A 36 14.79 -2.64 4.75
CA ASN A 36 16.21 -2.46 5.05
C ASN A 36 17.06 -2.29 3.77
N SER A 37 16.46 -1.70 2.73
CA SER A 37 17.06 -1.45 1.42
C SER A 37 17.43 0.01 1.26
N GLY A 38 18.59 0.39 1.65
CA GLY A 38 19.07 1.75 1.39
C GLY A 38 19.80 2.36 2.57
N LYS A 39 21.10 2.56 2.38
CA LYS A 39 21.99 3.12 3.42
C LYS A 39 21.76 4.61 3.68
N GLU A 40 21.02 5.31 2.83
CA GLU A 40 20.77 6.77 2.90
C GLU A 40 19.31 7.10 3.21
N ASN A 41 18.68 6.31 4.06
CA ASN A 41 17.29 6.58 4.45
C ASN A 41 17.27 7.46 5.72
N ILE A 42 16.59 8.59 5.66
CA ILE A 42 16.47 9.56 6.75
C ILE A 42 15.96 8.94 8.07
N LEU A 43 15.21 7.86 8.01
CA LEU A 43 14.73 7.18 9.21
C LEU A 43 15.85 6.42 9.93
N PHE A 44 16.89 5.94 9.23
CA PHE A 44 18.06 5.35 9.90
C PHE A 44 18.92 6.39 10.63
N GLU A 45 18.82 7.65 10.23
CA GLU A 45 19.46 8.75 10.97
C GLU A 45 18.70 9.08 12.26
N CYS A 46 17.37 8.90 12.27
CA CYS A 46 16.53 9.13 13.43
C CYS A 46 16.59 7.97 14.44
N PHE A 47 16.53 6.74 13.94
CA PHE A 47 16.43 5.55 14.77
C PHE A 47 17.78 4.83 14.84
N THR A 48 18.55 5.13 15.88
CA THR A 48 19.92 4.60 16.07
C THR A 48 19.96 3.39 17.01
N THR A 49 18.95 3.21 17.86
CA THR A 49 18.83 2.04 18.74
C THR A 49 18.06 0.92 18.06
N ARG A 50 18.34 -0.32 18.44
CA ARG A 50 17.63 -1.48 17.92
C ARG A 50 16.15 -1.46 18.27
N GLU A 51 15.83 -1.00 19.46
CA GLU A 51 14.46 -0.91 19.98
C GLU A 51 13.64 0.10 19.18
N ASP A 52 14.18 1.29 18.90
CA ASP A 52 13.54 2.32 18.09
C ASP A 52 13.31 1.84 16.67
N ILE A 53 14.31 1.16 16.05
CA ILE A 53 14.19 0.60 14.71
C ILE A 53 13.06 -0.44 14.65
N ILE A 54 13.01 -1.38 15.61
CA ILE A 54 11.97 -2.41 15.66
C ILE A 54 10.58 -1.76 15.80
N SER A 55 10.44 -0.78 16.69
CA SER A 55 9.19 -0.05 16.90
C SER A 55 8.74 0.68 15.63
N ALA A 56 9.65 1.40 14.98
CA ALA A 56 9.37 2.14 13.76
C ALA A 56 9.00 1.21 12.59
N VAL A 57 9.76 0.13 12.38
CA VAL A 57 9.47 -0.89 11.37
C VAL A 57 8.09 -1.50 11.62
N THR A 58 7.77 -1.86 12.87
CA THR A 58 6.48 -2.44 13.23
C THR A 58 5.32 -1.49 12.92
N ILE A 59 5.46 -0.20 13.24
CA ILE A 59 4.43 0.80 12.97
C ILE A 59 4.23 0.95 11.45
N ILE A 60 5.31 1.11 10.69
CA ILE A 60 5.22 1.31 9.24
C ILE A 60 4.66 0.06 8.56
N ASP A 61 5.14 -1.13 8.92
CA ASP A 61 4.68 -2.40 8.36
C ASP A 61 3.17 -2.63 8.61
N ASN A 62 2.71 -2.33 9.82
CA ASN A 62 1.29 -2.38 10.16
C ASN A 62 0.45 -1.38 9.36
N MET A 63 0.98 -0.19 9.07
CA MET A 63 0.31 0.78 8.20
C MET A 63 0.18 0.27 6.77
N ILE A 64 1.25 -0.28 6.20
CA ILE A 64 1.23 -0.88 4.85
C ILE A 64 0.21 -2.03 4.82
N ASN A 65 0.25 -2.90 5.82
CA ASN A 65 -0.66 -4.04 5.93
C ASN A 65 -2.14 -3.60 6.04
N ARG A 66 -2.42 -2.59 6.86
CA ARG A 66 -3.76 -2.01 6.97
C ARG A 66 -4.22 -1.40 5.65
N SER A 67 -3.36 -0.68 4.95
CA SER A 67 -3.67 -0.09 3.64
C SER A 67 -4.02 -1.17 2.62
N ALA A 68 -3.23 -2.24 2.55
CA ALA A 68 -3.50 -3.40 1.70
C ALA A 68 -4.88 -4.01 1.96
N ARG A 69 -5.23 -4.22 3.24
CA ARG A 69 -6.53 -4.77 3.65
C ARG A 69 -7.71 -3.88 3.26
N LEU A 70 -7.58 -2.58 3.49
CA LEU A 70 -8.66 -1.63 3.17
C LEU A 70 -8.91 -1.54 1.67
N VAL A 71 -7.84 -1.47 0.87
CA VAL A 71 -7.96 -1.44 -0.60
C VAL A 71 -8.53 -2.77 -1.12
N ALA A 72 -8.06 -3.90 -0.61
CA ALA A 72 -8.58 -5.22 -0.98
C ALA A 72 -10.07 -5.36 -0.66
N ALA A 73 -10.51 -4.95 0.53
CA ALA A 73 -11.92 -5.00 0.92
C ALA A 73 -12.79 -4.09 0.04
N SER A 74 -12.32 -2.87 -0.23
CA SER A 74 -13.05 -1.92 -1.08
C SER A 74 -13.19 -2.44 -2.52
N MET A 75 -12.09 -2.96 -3.09
CA MET A 75 -12.10 -3.52 -4.44
C MET A 75 -12.96 -4.78 -4.54
N ALA A 76 -12.86 -5.69 -3.58
CA ALA A 76 -13.68 -6.90 -3.53
C ALA A 76 -15.18 -6.55 -3.45
N ALA A 77 -15.56 -5.54 -2.67
CA ALA A 77 -16.93 -5.06 -2.59
C ALA A 77 -17.44 -4.54 -3.95
N VAL A 78 -16.63 -3.79 -4.69
CA VAL A 78 -16.96 -3.32 -6.04
C VAL A 78 -17.13 -4.51 -6.98
N VAL A 79 -16.18 -5.45 -6.98
CA VAL A 79 -16.23 -6.67 -7.81
C VAL A 79 -17.52 -7.46 -7.54
N LEU A 80 -17.84 -7.71 -6.28
CA LEU A 80 -19.07 -8.43 -5.90
C LEU A 80 -20.33 -7.69 -6.33
N LYS A 81 -20.35 -6.37 -6.20
CA LYS A 81 -21.49 -5.53 -6.60
C LYS A 81 -21.77 -5.57 -8.10
N THR A 82 -20.75 -5.80 -8.94
CA THR A 82 -20.97 -5.92 -10.40
C THR A 82 -21.78 -7.15 -10.81
N GLY A 83 -21.78 -8.20 -9.99
CA GLY A 83 -22.35 -9.50 -10.32
C GLY A 83 -21.63 -10.27 -11.41
N LYS A 84 -20.48 -9.76 -11.92
CA LYS A 84 -19.68 -10.33 -13.01
C LYS A 84 -18.55 -11.22 -12.48
N GLY A 85 -17.75 -11.78 -13.40
CA GLY A 85 -16.60 -12.61 -13.08
C GLY A 85 -16.95 -13.97 -12.47
N ILE A 86 -18.12 -14.52 -12.79
CA ILE A 86 -18.57 -15.83 -12.29
C ILE A 86 -17.85 -16.97 -13.02
N TYR A 87 -17.49 -16.75 -14.26
CA TYR A 87 -16.86 -17.75 -15.13
C TYR A 87 -15.41 -17.39 -15.42
N PRO A 88 -14.48 -18.36 -15.44
CA PRO A 88 -13.06 -18.11 -15.71
C PRO A 88 -12.80 -17.53 -17.12
N GLU A 89 -13.65 -17.85 -18.10
CA GLU A 89 -13.52 -17.38 -19.49
C GLU A 89 -13.94 -15.90 -19.65
N LYS A 90 -14.54 -15.32 -18.61
CA LYS A 90 -15.01 -13.93 -18.59
C LYS A 90 -14.64 -13.25 -17.28
N PRO A 91 -13.34 -13.09 -16.99
CA PRO A 91 -12.89 -12.43 -15.77
C PRO A 91 -13.24 -10.95 -15.80
N ILE A 92 -13.26 -10.35 -14.62
CA ILE A 92 -13.29 -8.89 -14.49
C ILE A 92 -11.86 -8.39 -14.67
N LEU A 93 -11.64 -7.50 -15.61
CA LEU A 93 -10.36 -6.82 -15.78
C LEU A 93 -10.32 -5.59 -14.86
N VAL A 94 -9.30 -5.50 -14.02
CA VAL A 94 -9.06 -4.38 -13.13
C VAL A 94 -7.72 -3.75 -13.49
N THR A 95 -7.77 -2.54 -14.01
CA THR A 95 -6.55 -1.77 -14.28
C THR A 95 -6.13 -1.04 -13.02
N ILE A 96 -4.89 -1.25 -12.60
CA ILE A 96 -4.30 -0.58 -11.46
C ILE A 96 -3.20 0.34 -11.96
N GLU A 97 -3.28 1.61 -11.59
CA GLU A 97 -2.29 2.62 -11.88
C GLU A 97 -1.80 3.26 -10.58
N GLY A 98 -0.53 3.63 -10.53
CA GLY A 98 0.06 4.37 -9.42
C GLY A 98 1.34 3.74 -8.89
N THR A 99 2.36 4.57 -8.81
CA THR A 99 3.71 4.18 -8.38
C THR A 99 3.71 3.56 -6.98
N THR A 100 2.91 4.09 -6.06
CA THR A 100 2.84 3.60 -4.69
C THR A 100 2.38 2.14 -4.61
N PHE A 101 1.43 1.74 -5.44
CA PHE A 101 0.92 0.37 -5.43
C PHE A 101 2.00 -0.64 -5.82
N TYR A 102 2.84 -0.31 -6.78
CA TYR A 102 3.88 -1.21 -7.30
C TYR A 102 5.21 -1.12 -6.54
N LYS A 103 5.55 0.06 -5.99
CA LYS A 103 6.87 0.31 -5.39
C LYS A 103 6.89 0.27 -3.86
N LEU A 104 5.74 0.45 -3.19
CA LEU A 104 5.73 0.37 -1.73
C LEU A 104 5.93 -1.09 -1.29
N PHE A 105 6.87 -1.29 -0.37
CA PHE A 105 7.30 -2.60 0.10
C PHE A 105 6.11 -3.55 0.35
N ARG A 106 6.05 -4.61 -0.44
CA ARG A 106 5.06 -5.71 -0.37
C ARG A 106 3.57 -5.28 -0.35
N LEU A 107 3.23 -4.07 -0.79
CA LEU A 107 1.85 -3.61 -0.80
C LEU A 107 1.01 -4.43 -1.78
N LYS A 108 1.50 -4.63 -3.01
CA LYS A 108 0.81 -5.42 -4.04
C LYS A 108 0.56 -6.85 -3.59
N GLU A 109 1.61 -7.53 -3.11
CA GLU A 109 1.49 -8.92 -2.63
C GLU A 109 0.44 -9.07 -1.52
N ARG A 110 0.46 -8.15 -0.54
CA ARG A 110 -0.49 -8.15 0.57
C ARG A 110 -1.91 -7.87 0.09
N PHE A 111 -2.06 -6.90 -0.83
CA PHE A 111 -3.34 -6.59 -1.45
C PHE A 111 -3.92 -7.82 -2.17
N GLU A 112 -3.16 -8.44 -3.07
CA GLU A 112 -3.60 -9.63 -3.82
C GLU A 112 -4.00 -10.76 -2.87
N LYS A 113 -3.19 -11.03 -1.84
CA LYS A 113 -3.51 -12.02 -0.81
C LYS A 113 -4.87 -11.74 -0.18
N TYR A 114 -5.10 -10.56 0.39
CA TYR A 114 -6.36 -10.24 1.06
C TYR A 114 -7.53 -10.17 0.10
N PHE A 115 -7.31 -9.69 -1.11
CA PHE A 115 -8.34 -9.61 -2.13
C PHE A 115 -8.89 -10.99 -2.51
N PHE A 116 -8.00 -11.94 -2.77
CA PHE A 116 -8.41 -13.31 -3.12
C PHE A 116 -8.94 -14.09 -1.92
N GLU A 117 -8.45 -13.84 -0.71
CA GLU A 117 -9.05 -14.39 0.52
C GLU A 117 -10.53 -13.95 0.70
N ILE A 118 -10.85 -12.69 0.38
CA ILE A 118 -12.23 -12.17 0.45
C ILE A 118 -13.12 -12.79 -0.63
N LEU A 119 -12.57 -13.04 -1.81
CA LEU A 119 -13.29 -13.60 -2.97
C LEU A 119 -13.21 -15.12 -3.05
N ASP A 120 -12.92 -15.79 -1.96
CA ASP A 120 -12.89 -17.27 -1.92
C ASP A 120 -14.27 -17.88 -1.58
N GLY A 121 -14.38 -19.18 -1.82
CA GLY A 121 -15.59 -19.97 -1.55
C GLY A 121 -16.80 -19.48 -2.34
N ASP A 122 -17.94 -19.28 -1.68
CA ASP A 122 -19.21 -18.87 -2.29
C ASP A 122 -19.15 -17.49 -2.95
N ARG A 123 -18.16 -16.68 -2.58
CA ARG A 123 -17.93 -15.35 -3.16
C ARG A 123 -16.94 -15.34 -4.30
N LYS A 124 -16.52 -16.50 -4.76
CA LYS A 124 -15.50 -16.60 -5.81
C LYS A 124 -15.85 -15.78 -7.04
N ARG A 125 -14.88 -14.98 -7.48
CA ARG A 125 -14.90 -14.23 -8.74
C ARG A 125 -13.57 -14.36 -9.43
N TYR A 126 -13.60 -14.42 -10.75
CA TYR A 126 -12.41 -14.42 -11.58
C TYR A 126 -12.08 -12.96 -11.93
N VAL A 127 -10.91 -12.53 -11.52
CA VAL A 127 -10.41 -11.16 -11.67
C VAL A 127 -8.97 -11.22 -12.18
N GLU A 128 -8.66 -10.39 -13.16
CA GLU A 128 -7.31 -10.20 -13.68
C GLU A 128 -6.88 -8.76 -13.45
N PHE A 129 -5.70 -8.58 -12.87
CA PHE A 129 -5.08 -7.28 -12.68
C PHE A 129 -4.17 -6.95 -13.85
N THR A 130 -4.38 -5.77 -14.43
CA THR A 130 -3.57 -5.28 -15.54
C THR A 130 -2.93 -3.94 -15.17
N GLU A 131 -1.72 -3.73 -15.64
CA GLU A 131 -1.04 -2.44 -15.59
C GLU A 131 -1.06 -1.83 -17.00
N VAL A 132 -1.72 -0.69 -17.13
CA VAL A 132 -1.73 0.06 -18.39
C VAL A 132 -1.09 1.41 -18.14
N PRO A 133 0.11 1.68 -18.67
CA PRO A 133 0.75 2.98 -18.53
C PRO A 133 -0.17 4.09 -19.01
N GLN A 134 -0.32 5.14 -18.21
CA GLN A 134 -1.17 6.30 -18.51
C GLN A 134 -2.64 5.95 -18.75
N SER A 135 -3.15 4.92 -18.07
CA SER A 135 -4.53 4.45 -18.25
C SER A 135 -5.57 5.54 -18.00
N SER A 136 -5.34 6.41 -17.03
CA SER A 136 -6.20 7.55 -16.72
C SER A 136 -6.28 8.55 -17.88
N LEU A 137 -5.15 8.83 -18.53
CA LEU A 137 -5.09 9.73 -19.68
C LEU A 137 -5.78 9.11 -20.91
N ILE A 138 -5.50 7.83 -21.19
CA ILE A 138 -6.13 7.08 -22.28
C ILE A 138 -7.64 7.00 -22.06
N GLY A 139 -8.08 6.69 -20.84
CA GLY A 139 -9.49 6.62 -20.48
C GLY A 139 -10.21 7.97 -20.66
N ALA A 140 -9.60 9.06 -20.24
CA ALA A 140 -10.14 10.40 -20.41
C ALA A 140 -10.24 10.79 -21.91
N ALA A 141 -9.23 10.47 -22.71
CA ALA A 141 -9.24 10.72 -24.15
C ALA A 141 -10.33 9.89 -24.86
N LEU A 142 -10.50 8.62 -24.52
CA LEU A 142 -11.56 7.78 -25.06
C LEU A 142 -12.94 8.29 -24.66
N ALA A 143 -13.14 8.67 -23.40
CA ALA A 143 -14.41 9.23 -22.93
C ALA A 143 -14.80 10.52 -23.67
N GLY A 144 -13.83 11.35 -24.04
CA GLY A 144 -14.06 12.57 -24.85
C GLY A 144 -14.34 12.32 -26.35
N LEU A 145 -14.17 11.09 -26.81
CA LEU A 145 -14.47 10.70 -28.20
C LEU A 145 -15.82 9.97 -28.36
N ILE A 146 -16.45 9.62 -27.25
CA ILE A 146 -17.75 8.95 -27.22
C ILE A 146 -18.81 10.02 -26.93
N ASP A 147 -19.29 10.66 -27.99
CA ASP A 147 -20.50 11.51 -27.99
C ASP A 147 -21.73 10.69 -28.34
#